data_24d28ca44827dfb0d41726f1848022eb
#
_entry.id   24d28ca44827dfb0d41726f1848022eb
#
_cell.length_a   1.000
_cell.length_b   1.000
_cell.length_c   1.000
_cell.angle_alpha   90.00
_cell.angle_beta   90.00
_cell.angle_gamma   90.00
#
_symmetry.space_group_name_H-M   'P 1'
#
loop_
_entity.id
_entity.type
_entity.pdbx_description
1 polymer ?
#
loop_
_entity_poly.entity_id
_entity_poly.type
_entity_poly.pdbx_seq_one_letter_code
_entity_poly.pdbx_strand_id
1 'polypeptide(L)'
;MMVYEMCRKFADEELAPNAREWDMEHKFPTDAITQLAELGMMAINTPEENGGSGLDALSYAIAMEEISRGCASVGVIMSAHNSLYMYPVQTFGTPDQHEQYITPFTGMTEDGLKIGCFGLSEPGNGSDAGAASTTATKDGDDWIINGTKAWITNAYEANAAVVFATTDKSLK
;
A
#
# COMPACT_ATOMS: atom_id res chain seq x y z
N MET A 1 20.68 11.46 4.07
CA MET A 1 21.00 11.53 5.51
C MET A 1 19.75 11.73 6.35
N MET A 2 18.95 12.78 6.10
CA MET A 2 17.72 13.06 6.88
C MET A 2 16.69 11.92 6.93
N VAL A 3 16.35 11.30 5.79
CA VAL A 3 15.39 10.15 5.74
C VAL A 3 15.90 8.98 6.56
N TYR A 4 17.20 8.64 6.41
CA TYR A 4 17.83 7.56 7.18
C TYR A 4 17.70 7.79 8.70
N GLU A 5 18.12 8.96 9.18
CA GLU A 5 18.13 9.28 10.61
C GLU A 5 16.72 9.29 11.20
N MET A 6 15.75 9.84 10.46
CA MET A 6 14.35 9.90 10.86
C MET A 6 13.75 8.49 10.95
N CYS A 7 13.87 7.68 9.88
CA CYS A 7 13.32 6.34 9.85
C CYS A 7 14.01 5.42 10.87
N ARG A 8 15.34 5.56 11.05
CA ARG A 8 16.08 4.80 12.04
C ARG A 8 15.61 5.10 13.45
N LYS A 9 15.50 6.38 13.80
CA LYS A 9 15.00 6.81 15.10
C LYS A 9 13.60 6.27 15.37
N PHE A 10 12.70 6.44 14.41
CA PHE A 10 11.33 5.93 14.52
C PHE A 10 11.30 4.39 14.68
N ALA A 11 12.12 3.68 13.91
CA ALA A 11 12.24 2.23 14.01
C ALA A 11 12.72 1.76 15.38
N ASP A 12 13.71 2.45 15.96
CA ASP A 12 14.28 2.09 17.28
C ASP A 12 13.36 2.46 18.44
N GLU A 13 12.66 3.59 18.37
CA GLU A 13 11.85 4.12 19.47
C GLU A 13 10.41 3.57 19.45
N GLU A 14 9.81 3.40 18.26
CA GLU A 14 8.39 3.09 18.12
C GLU A 14 8.12 1.67 17.59
N LEU A 15 8.96 1.15 16.68
CA LEU A 15 8.65 -0.14 16.05
C LEU A 15 9.25 -1.33 16.77
N ALA A 16 10.57 -1.32 17.01
CA ALA A 16 11.27 -2.46 17.60
C ALA A 16 10.75 -2.85 18.99
N PRO A 17 10.39 -1.92 19.88
CA PRO A 17 9.83 -2.27 21.19
C PRO A 17 8.47 -2.95 21.12
N ASN A 18 7.65 -2.62 20.11
CA ASN A 18 6.26 -3.05 20.00
C ASN A 18 6.06 -4.24 19.03
N ALA A 19 7.03 -4.53 18.15
CA ALA A 19 6.91 -5.52 17.09
C ALA A 19 6.49 -6.91 17.60
N ARG A 20 7.04 -7.35 18.74
CA ARG A 20 6.69 -8.65 19.33
C ARG A 20 5.24 -8.70 19.82
N GLU A 21 4.75 -7.63 20.44
CA GLU A 21 3.36 -7.57 20.93
C GLU A 21 2.40 -7.65 19.76
N TRP A 22 2.61 -6.85 18.71
CA TRP A 22 1.77 -6.86 17.51
C TRP A 22 1.71 -8.23 16.84
N ASP A 23 2.84 -8.94 16.78
CA ASP A 23 2.92 -10.29 16.21
C ASP A 23 2.13 -11.30 17.05
N MET A 24 2.35 -11.30 18.37
CA MET A 24 1.68 -12.23 19.29
C MET A 24 0.18 -12.02 19.38
N GLU A 25 -0.28 -10.78 19.29
CA GLU A 25 -1.69 -10.41 19.39
C GLU A 25 -2.40 -10.34 18.03
N HIS A 26 -1.69 -10.59 16.92
CA HIS A 26 -2.18 -10.42 15.54
C HIS A 26 -2.78 -9.03 15.30
N LYS A 27 -2.15 -8.00 15.87
CA LYS A 27 -2.64 -6.62 15.89
C LYS A 27 -2.09 -5.82 14.72
N PHE A 28 -2.98 -5.15 13.98
CA PHE A 28 -2.56 -4.14 13.00
C PHE A 28 -2.04 -2.90 13.73
N PRO A 29 -0.82 -2.41 13.43
CA PRO A 29 -0.16 -1.33 14.18
C PRO A 29 -0.64 0.07 13.74
N THR A 30 -1.94 0.35 13.89
CA THR A 30 -2.59 1.57 13.39
C THR A 30 -1.87 2.85 13.82
N ASP A 31 -1.47 2.96 15.10
CA ASP A 31 -0.82 4.16 15.61
C ASP A 31 0.55 4.40 14.95
N ALA A 32 1.32 3.32 14.76
CA ALA A 32 2.63 3.41 14.09
C ALA A 32 2.48 3.78 12.60
N ILE A 33 1.46 3.24 11.92
CA ILE A 33 1.18 3.60 10.52
C ILE A 33 0.71 5.05 10.39
N THR A 34 -0.09 5.53 11.35
CA THR A 34 -0.49 6.95 11.43
C THR A 34 0.71 7.86 11.59
N GLN A 35 1.63 7.55 12.50
CA GLN A 35 2.86 8.31 12.67
C GLN A 35 3.77 8.28 11.42
N LEU A 36 3.84 7.14 10.70
CA LEU A 36 4.55 7.05 9.43
C LEU A 36 3.92 7.96 8.36
N ALA A 37 2.60 8.11 8.36
CA ALA A 37 1.92 9.04 7.46
C ALA A 37 2.23 10.50 7.81
N GLU A 38 2.26 10.85 9.09
CA GLU A 38 2.66 12.19 9.57
C GLU A 38 4.12 12.54 9.20
N LEU A 39 4.99 11.52 9.17
CA LEU A 39 6.37 11.66 8.70
C LEU A 39 6.50 11.67 7.16
N GLY A 40 5.39 11.58 6.41
CA GLY A 40 5.36 11.55 4.95
C GLY A 40 5.81 10.23 4.33
N MET A 41 5.98 9.17 5.13
CA MET A 41 6.50 7.88 4.66
C MET A 41 5.44 7.01 3.98
N MET A 42 4.15 7.33 4.13
CA MET A 42 3.07 6.63 3.43
C MET A 42 2.84 7.14 1.99
N ALA A 43 3.51 8.22 1.57
CA ALA A 43 3.46 8.75 0.20
C ALA A 43 4.84 9.26 -0.26
N ILE A 44 5.88 8.47 0.01
CA ILE A 44 7.27 8.92 -0.11
C ILE A 44 7.67 9.28 -1.54
N ASN A 45 7.23 8.52 -2.55
CA ASN A 45 7.52 8.77 -3.96
C ASN A 45 6.40 9.53 -4.69
N THR A 46 5.29 9.80 -4.03
CA THR A 46 4.19 10.55 -4.62
C THR A 46 4.59 12.01 -4.78
N PRO A 47 4.34 12.64 -5.95
CA PRO A 47 4.66 14.03 -6.18
C PRO A 47 4.02 14.99 -5.17
N GLU A 48 4.70 16.09 -4.86
CA GLU A 48 4.20 17.11 -3.93
C GLU A 48 2.89 17.74 -4.39
N GLU A 49 2.67 17.86 -5.68
CA GLU A 49 1.41 18.37 -6.27
C GLU A 49 0.21 17.48 -5.97
N ASN A 50 0.44 16.20 -5.68
CA ASN A 50 -0.59 15.25 -5.25
C ASN A 50 -0.60 15.03 -3.73
N GLY A 51 0.15 15.83 -2.98
CA GLY A 51 0.22 15.77 -1.52
C GLY A 51 1.27 14.80 -0.96
N GLY A 52 2.13 14.22 -1.78
CA GLY A 52 3.19 13.31 -1.36
C GLY A 52 4.47 14.02 -0.96
N SER A 53 5.50 13.25 -0.58
CA SER A 53 6.81 13.77 -0.17
C SER A 53 7.76 14.07 -1.34
N GLY A 54 7.44 13.65 -2.56
CA GLY A 54 8.23 13.92 -3.77
C GLY A 54 9.65 13.35 -3.77
N LEU A 55 9.93 12.38 -2.89
CA LEU A 55 11.28 11.82 -2.75
C LEU A 55 11.54 10.72 -3.80
N ASP A 56 12.82 10.44 -4.03
CA ASP A 56 13.27 9.49 -5.04
C ASP A 56 13.26 8.01 -4.56
N ALA A 57 13.53 7.10 -5.50
CA ALA A 57 13.56 5.67 -5.23
C ALA A 57 14.67 5.27 -4.23
N LEU A 58 15.79 6.02 -4.16
CA LEU A 58 16.83 5.75 -3.19
C LEU A 58 16.36 6.09 -1.78
N SER A 59 15.70 7.22 -1.62
CA SER A 59 15.07 7.62 -0.35
C SER A 59 14.05 6.62 0.12
N TYR A 60 13.22 6.09 -0.80
CA TYR A 60 12.28 5.00 -0.51
C TYR A 60 13.01 3.73 -0.04
N ALA A 61 14.06 3.31 -0.72
CA ALA A 61 14.81 2.11 -0.34
C ALA A 61 15.46 2.25 1.06
N ILE A 62 16.01 3.43 1.37
CA ILE A 62 16.58 3.73 2.69
C ILE A 62 15.50 3.69 3.77
N ALA A 63 14.34 4.31 3.52
CA ALA A 63 13.22 4.29 4.45
C ALA A 63 12.73 2.85 4.70
N MET A 64 12.57 2.06 3.63
CA MET A 64 12.15 0.65 3.71
C MET A 64 13.13 -0.21 4.51
N GLU A 65 14.43 0.00 4.32
CA GLU A 65 15.47 -0.73 5.08
C GLU A 65 15.35 -0.46 6.58
N GLU A 66 15.27 0.80 6.98
CA GLU A 66 15.24 1.17 8.39
C GLU A 66 13.90 0.80 9.07
N ILE A 67 12.78 1.05 8.42
CA ILE A 67 11.46 0.68 8.95
C ILE A 67 11.34 -0.84 9.09
N SER A 68 11.76 -1.61 8.06
CA SER A 68 11.71 -3.07 8.10
C SER A 68 12.67 -3.67 9.14
N ARG A 69 13.78 -3.01 9.42
CA ARG A 69 14.71 -3.37 10.51
C ARG A 69 14.03 -3.28 11.88
N GLY A 70 13.20 -2.28 12.11
CA GLY A 70 12.43 -2.14 13.35
C GLY A 70 11.27 -3.13 13.44
N CYS A 71 10.48 -3.24 12.36
CA CYS A 71 9.39 -4.20 12.22
C CYS A 71 9.12 -4.51 10.75
N ALA A 72 9.43 -5.75 10.32
CA ALA A 72 9.25 -6.15 8.93
C ALA A 72 7.78 -6.09 8.48
N SER A 73 6.83 -6.38 9.35
CA SER A 73 5.40 -6.27 9.04
C SER A 73 4.98 -4.83 8.75
N VAL A 74 5.46 -3.85 9.53
CA VAL A 74 5.23 -2.43 9.27
C VAL A 74 5.87 -2.01 7.94
N GLY A 75 7.08 -2.50 7.64
CA GLY A 75 7.72 -2.30 6.33
C GLY A 75 6.85 -2.83 5.19
N VAL A 76 6.28 -4.02 5.31
CA VAL A 76 5.38 -4.61 4.28
C VAL A 76 4.09 -3.79 4.14
N ILE A 77 3.49 -3.30 5.23
CA ILE A 77 2.31 -2.42 5.18
C ILE A 77 2.63 -1.13 4.40
N MET A 78 3.74 -0.46 4.76
CA MET A 78 4.22 0.74 4.07
C MET A 78 4.52 0.47 2.59
N SER A 79 5.17 -0.66 2.27
CA SER A 79 5.50 -1.04 0.90
C SER A 79 4.26 -1.33 0.06
N ALA A 80 3.32 -2.11 0.58
CA ALA A 80 2.08 -2.43 -0.13
C ALA A 80 1.29 -1.17 -0.48
N HIS A 81 1.25 -0.22 0.44
CA HIS A 81 0.60 1.07 0.19
C HIS A 81 1.33 1.89 -0.88
N ASN A 82 2.63 2.16 -0.70
CA ASN A 82 3.39 3.03 -1.61
C ASN A 82 3.60 2.41 -3.00
N SER A 83 4.10 1.15 -3.07
CA SER A 83 4.59 0.57 -4.32
C SER A 83 3.53 -0.24 -5.07
N LEU A 84 2.57 -0.84 -4.36
CA LEU A 84 1.58 -1.72 -4.98
C LEU A 84 0.21 -1.04 -5.17
N TYR A 85 -0.14 -0.08 -4.30
CA TYR A 85 -1.37 0.69 -4.44
C TYR A 85 -1.12 2.06 -5.10
N MET A 86 -0.32 2.94 -4.48
CA MET A 86 -0.11 4.32 -4.95
C MET A 86 0.55 4.36 -6.33
N TYR A 87 1.63 3.60 -6.52
CA TYR A 87 2.42 3.65 -7.76
C TYR A 87 1.63 3.26 -9.02
N PRO A 88 0.85 2.16 -9.08
CA PRO A 88 0.04 1.85 -10.26
C PRO A 88 -1.04 2.90 -10.54
N VAL A 89 -1.73 3.41 -9.51
CA VAL A 89 -2.73 4.45 -9.69
C VAL A 89 -2.09 5.74 -10.22
N GLN A 90 -0.94 6.11 -9.67
CA GLN A 90 -0.18 7.28 -10.10
C GLN A 90 0.35 7.16 -11.53
N THR A 91 0.76 5.94 -11.94
CA THR A 91 1.36 5.69 -13.25
C THR A 91 0.31 5.57 -14.36
N PHE A 92 -0.83 4.96 -14.07
CA PHE A 92 -1.82 4.56 -15.07
C PHE A 92 -3.17 5.26 -14.89
N GLY A 93 -3.38 5.95 -13.78
CA GLY A 93 -4.62 6.67 -13.49
C GLY A 93 -4.78 7.96 -14.30
N THR A 94 -6.01 8.39 -14.45
CA THR A 94 -6.37 9.72 -14.99
C THR A 94 -6.20 10.79 -13.91
N PRO A 95 -6.17 12.10 -14.25
CA PRO A 95 -6.15 13.17 -13.27
C PRO A 95 -7.29 13.09 -12.23
N ASP A 96 -8.51 12.75 -12.66
CA ASP A 96 -9.66 12.58 -11.77
C ASP A 96 -9.45 11.41 -10.79
N GLN A 97 -8.82 10.31 -11.27
CA GLN A 97 -8.46 9.18 -10.44
C GLN A 97 -7.34 9.54 -9.45
N HIS A 98 -6.39 10.41 -9.82
CA HIS A 98 -5.39 10.90 -8.88
C HIS A 98 -6.03 11.72 -7.75
N GLU A 99 -6.96 12.62 -8.08
CA GLU A 99 -7.68 13.39 -7.08
C GLU A 99 -8.48 12.50 -6.13
N GLN A 100 -9.12 11.46 -6.66
CA GLN A 100 -9.98 10.55 -5.89
C GLN A 100 -9.19 9.48 -5.11
N TYR A 101 -8.11 8.92 -5.69
CA TYR A 101 -7.45 7.72 -5.19
C TYR A 101 -5.97 7.90 -4.82
N ILE A 102 -5.36 9.07 -5.05
CA ILE A 102 -4.00 9.38 -4.61
C ILE A 102 -4.04 10.43 -3.50
N THR A 103 -4.56 11.61 -3.78
CA THR A 103 -4.53 12.74 -2.84
C THR A 103 -5.05 12.39 -1.44
N PRO A 104 -6.20 11.70 -1.27
CA PRO A 104 -6.68 11.33 0.07
C PRO A 104 -5.87 10.22 0.75
N PHE A 105 -4.92 9.59 0.06
CA PHE A 105 -4.11 8.47 0.56
C PHE A 105 -2.66 8.87 0.89
N THR A 106 -2.31 10.14 0.77
CA THR A 106 -0.94 10.60 1.02
C THR A 106 -0.64 10.87 2.48
N GLY A 107 -1.66 11.06 3.30
CA GLY A 107 -1.49 11.40 4.72
C GLY A 107 -2.80 11.39 5.49
N MET A 108 -2.81 12.08 6.62
CA MET A 108 -4.01 12.21 7.46
C MET A 108 -5.05 13.11 6.79
N THR A 109 -6.29 12.66 6.81
CA THR A 109 -7.47 13.43 6.39
C THR A 109 -8.39 13.69 7.59
N GLU A 110 -9.46 14.47 7.39
CA GLU A 110 -10.50 14.66 8.42
C GLU A 110 -11.15 13.34 8.85
N ASP A 111 -11.22 12.37 7.93
CA ASP A 111 -11.76 11.01 8.17
C ASP A 111 -10.69 10.02 8.69
N GLY A 112 -9.48 10.47 8.98
CA GLY A 112 -8.34 9.66 9.38
C GLY A 112 -7.43 9.27 8.23
N LEU A 113 -6.55 8.29 8.48
CA LEU A 113 -5.62 7.75 7.48
C LEU A 113 -6.35 6.80 6.53
N LYS A 114 -6.18 7.00 5.22
CA LYS A 114 -6.64 6.06 4.19
C LYS A 114 -5.48 5.20 3.70
N ILE A 115 -5.69 3.89 3.66
CA ILE A 115 -4.69 2.91 3.26
C ILE A 115 -5.18 2.17 2.01
N GLY A 116 -4.26 1.88 1.10
CA GLY A 116 -4.52 1.07 -0.07
C GLY A 116 -3.95 -0.34 0.03
N CYS A 117 -4.54 -1.28 -0.72
CA CYS A 117 -4.06 -2.65 -0.86
C CYS A 117 -3.99 -3.08 -2.33
N PHE A 118 -3.43 -4.29 -2.55
CA PHE A 118 -3.16 -4.82 -3.89
C PHE A 118 -3.58 -6.28 -3.99
N GLY A 119 -4.63 -6.53 -4.75
CA GLY A 119 -5.24 -7.85 -4.92
C GLY A 119 -4.76 -8.54 -6.20
N LEU A 120 -3.62 -9.25 -6.14
CA LEU A 120 -3.08 -10.06 -7.23
C LEU A 120 -3.30 -11.55 -6.97
N SER A 121 -2.70 -12.08 -5.89
CA SER A 121 -2.69 -13.51 -5.56
C SER A 121 -4.10 -14.06 -5.33
N GLU A 122 -4.30 -15.31 -5.70
CA GLU A 122 -5.55 -16.05 -5.51
C GLU A 122 -5.25 -17.41 -4.84
N PRO A 123 -6.24 -18.09 -4.24
CA PRO A 123 -6.03 -19.40 -3.64
C PRO A 123 -5.40 -20.43 -4.61
N GLY A 124 -5.68 -20.31 -5.90
CA GLY A 124 -5.21 -21.20 -6.95
C GLY A 124 -3.93 -20.76 -7.68
N ASN A 125 -3.46 -19.52 -7.46
CA ASN A 125 -2.26 -18.99 -8.10
C ASN A 125 -1.52 -17.98 -7.23
N GLY A 126 -0.21 -18.00 -7.36
CA GLY A 126 0.71 -17.04 -6.72
C GLY A 126 1.70 -16.52 -7.74
N SER A 127 2.81 -17.27 -7.94
CA SER A 127 3.89 -16.90 -8.88
C SER A 127 3.44 -16.82 -10.34
N ASP A 128 2.46 -17.64 -10.74
CA ASP A 128 1.83 -17.55 -12.06
C ASP A 128 0.67 -16.55 -12.03
N ALA A 129 0.98 -15.26 -12.00
CA ALA A 129 0.01 -14.18 -11.97
C ALA A 129 -0.91 -14.15 -13.22
N GLY A 130 -0.43 -14.66 -14.35
CA GLY A 130 -1.20 -14.80 -15.59
C GLY A 130 -2.34 -15.80 -15.51
N ALA A 131 -2.27 -16.76 -14.56
CA ALA A 131 -3.32 -17.76 -14.34
C ALA A 131 -4.47 -17.27 -13.44
N ALA A 132 -4.60 -15.96 -13.21
CA ALA A 132 -5.66 -15.40 -12.39
C ALA A 132 -7.06 -15.82 -12.88
N SER A 133 -7.91 -16.23 -11.94
CA SER A 133 -9.29 -16.69 -12.20
C SER A 133 -10.35 -15.61 -11.94
N THR A 134 -10.02 -14.57 -11.19
CA THR A 134 -10.88 -13.40 -10.97
C THR A 134 -11.22 -12.75 -12.32
N THR A 135 -12.50 -12.50 -12.55
CA THR A 135 -13.00 -11.89 -13.80
C THR A 135 -13.54 -10.50 -13.55
N ALA A 136 -13.43 -9.64 -14.56
CA ALA A 136 -14.14 -8.37 -14.65
C ALA A 136 -15.02 -8.36 -15.90
N THR A 137 -16.32 -8.15 -15.73
CA THR A 137 -17.30 -8.04 -16.81
C THR A 137 -17.87 -6.63 -16.82
N LYS A 138 -17.85 -5.98 -17.96
CA LYS A 138 -18.38 -4.61 -18.09
C LYS A 138 -19.90 -4.61 -17.97
N ASP A 139 -20.44 -3.67 -17.20
CA ASP A 139 -21.87 -3.43 -17.01
C ASP A 139 -22.15 -1.90 -17.08
N GLY A 140 -22.53 -1.41 -18.25
CA GLY A 140 -22.64 0.03 -18.49
C GLY A 140 -21.30 0.74 -18.33
N ASP A 141 -21.22 1.68 -17.39
CA ASP A 141 -19.99 2.42 -17.05
C ASP A 141 -19.19 1.74 -15.92
N ASP A 142 -19.74 0.71 -15.28
CA ASP A 142 -19.15 -0.03 -14.19
C ASP A 142 -18.52 -1.37 -14.62
N TRP A 143 -17.83 -2.03 -13.68
CA TRP A 143 -17.27 -3.35 -13.83
C TRP A 143 -17.74 -4.28 -12.70
N ILE A 144 -18.29 -5.41 -13.05
CA ILE A 144 -18.62 -6.47 -12.10
C ILE A 144 -17.39 -7.39 -11.95
N ILE A 145 -16.79 -7.39 -10.75
CA ILE A 145 -15.63 -8.23 -10.44
C ILE A 145 -16.09 -9.46 -9.68
N ASN A 146 -15.74 -10.66 -10.18
CA ASN A 146 -16.05 -11.94 -9.54
C ASN A 146 -14.78 -12.76 -9.36
N GLY A 147 -14.47 -13.14 -8.10
CA GLY A 147 -13.30 -13.92 -7.77
C GLY A 147 -12.95 -13.84 -6.29
N THR A 148 -11.85 -14.49 -5.92
CA THR A 148 -11.34 -14.47 -4.56
C THR A 148 -9.85 -14.17 -4.60
N LYS A 149 -9.41 -13.17 -3.86
CA LYS A 149 -7.99 -12.85 -3.64
C LYS A 149 -7.54 -13.41 -2.29
N ALA A 150 -6.26 -13.76 -2.17
CA ALA A 150 -5.69 -14.35 -0.97
C ALA A 150 -4.37 -13.67 -0.60
N TRP A 151 -4.06 -13.63 0.70
CA TRP A 151 -2.82 -13.10 1.25
C TRP A 151 -2.60 -11.61 0.95
N ILE A 152 -3.68 -10.83 1.00
CA ILE A 152 -3.64 -9.42 0.65
C ILE A 152 -3.27 -8.58 1.87
N THR A 153 -2.05 -8.05 1.86
CA THR A 153 -1.59 -7.08 2.86
C THR A 153 -2.52 -5.86 2.91
N ASN A 154 -2.85 -5.39 4.09
CA ASN A 154 -3.76 -4.27 4.36
C ASN A 154 -5.23 -4.51 4.03
N ALA A 155 -5.66 -5.71 3.61
CA ALA A 155 -7.01 -5.92 3.06
C ALA A 155 -8.16 -5.52 4.00
N TYR A 156 -7.99 -5.73 5.32
CA TYR A 156 -9.03 -5.41 6.31
C TYR A 156 -9.10 -3.92 6.63
N GLU A 157 -7.98 -3.22 6.57
CA GLU A 157 -7.84 -1.81 6.91
C GLU A 157 -7.92 -0.90 5.67
N ALA A 158 -7.85 -1.48 4.46
CA ALA A 158 -7.79 -0.72 3.23
C ALA A 158 -9.12 -0.03 2.88
N ASN A 159 -9.00 1.23 2.44
CA ASN A 159 -10.11 2.03 1.95
C ASN A 159 -10.28 1.92 0.43
N ALA A 160 -9.24 1.46 -0.28
CA ALA A 160 -9.26 1.19 -1.71
C ALA A 160 -8.26 0.09 -2.08
N ALA A 161 -8.48 -0.54 -3.24
CA ALA A 161 -7.66 -1.64 -3.72
C ALA A 161 -7.37 -1.52 -5.22
N VAL A 162 -6.14 -1.86 -5.62
CA VAL A 162 -5.83 -2.24 -7.00
C VAL A 162 -6.10 -3.74 -7.12
N VAL A 163 -7.04 -4.14 -7.97
CA VAL A 163 -7.45 -5.53 -8.14
C VAL A 163 -7.15 -6.00 -9.56
N PHE A 164 -6.38 -7.08 -9.68
CA PHE A 164 -6.13 -7.74 -10.97
C PHE A 164 -7.26 -8.71 -11.29
N ALA A 165 -7.87 -8.52 -12.45
CA ALA A 165 -8.94 -9.36 -12.97
C ALA A 165 -8.79 -9.52 -14.49
N THR A 166 -9.17 -10.69 -15.02
CA THR A 166 -9.19 -10.89 -16.48
C THR A 166 -10.53 -10.50 -17.07
N THR A 167 -10.50 -9.80 -18.18
CA THR A 167 -11.69 -9.49 -19.00
C THR A 167 -11.96 -10.59 -20.03
N ASP A 168 -10.97 -11.45 -20.30
CA ASP A 168 -11.09 -12.56 -21.25
C ASP A 168 -10.22 -13.75 -20.82
N LYS A 169 -10.87 -14.83 -20.38
CA LYS A 169 -10.19 -16.06 -19.96
C LYS A 169 -9.54 -16.84 -21.11
N SER A 170 -9.84 -16.53 -22.35
CA SER A 170 -9.25 -17.20 -23.51
C SER A 170 -7.86 -16.69 -23.86
N LEU A 171 -7.44 -15.56 -23.31
CA LEU A 171 -6.15 -14.90 -23.56
C LEU A 171 -5.03 -15.35 -22.59
N LYS A 172 -5.12 -16.56 -22.07
CA LYS A 172 -4.09 -17.16 -21.21
C LYS A 172 -2.87 -17.61 -21.98
#